data_78916a3635cfb28efc18875c25d23536
#
_entry.id   78916a3635cfb28efc18875c25d23536
#
_cell.length_a   1.000
_cell.length_b   1.000
_cell.length_c   1.000
_cell.angle_alpha   90.00
_cell.angle_beta   90.00
_cell.angle_gamma   90.00
#
_symmetry.space_group_name_H-M   'P 1'
#
loop_
_entity.id
_entity.type
_entity.pdbx_description
1 polymer ?
#
loop_
_entity_poly.entity_id
_entity_poly.type
_entity_poly.pdbx_seq_one_letter_code
_entity_poly.pdbx_strand_id
1 'polypeptide(L)'
;MRVLIADDHPLFRLGLRAGLEAQGLAVVAEAENGQEALDKALALKPDAVLLDLRMPGMDGLTCARKLRERGYRGLIAFLTTYQEPALLKEAALAGADAYFSKELSAPELKRRLLRVMQGEERLAPPDLPSLTPREEEVLALLAQGLSVKEMAKALGLSPDTVKDHLENLYAKLEARNRVEALEKARSLGFLQ
;
A
#
# COMPACT_ATOMS: atom_id res chain seq x y z
N MET A 1 13.18 -21.81 -3.88
CA MET A 1 12.96 -20.42 -3.39
C MET A 1 12.74 -20.47 -1.90
N ARG A 2 13.53 -19.71 -1.14
CA ARG A 2 13.45 -19.58 0.33
C ARG A 2 12.57 -18.38 0.67
N VAL A 3 11.56 -18.59 1.51
CA VAL A 3 10.54 -17.58 1.80
C VAL A 3 10.46 -17.33 3.31
N LEU A 4 10.34 -16.08 3.72
CA LEU A 4 9.95 -15.66 5.05
C LEU A 4 8.50 -15.16 5.01
N ILE A 5 7.68 -15.57 5.98
CA ILE A 5 6.28 -15.14 6.11
C ILE A 5 6.16 -14.28 7.36
N ALA A 6 5.62 -13.08 7.23
CA ALA A 6 5.32 -12.18 8.35
C ALA A 6 3.83 -11.79 8.35
N ASP A 7 3.10 -12.23 9.35
CA ASP A 7 1.68 -12.01 9.54
C ASP A 7 1.33 -12.22 11.01
N ASP A 8 0.48 -11.40 11.60
CA ASP A 8 0.09 -11.52 13.00
C ASP A 8 -1.01 -12.56 13.26
N HIS A 9 -1.59 -13.14 12.19
CA HIS A 9 -2.64 -14.17 12.29
C HIS A 9 -2.04 -15.59 12.26
N PRO A 10 -1.97 -16.32 13.40
CA PRO A 10 -1.27 -17.61 13.48
C PRO A 10 -1.84 -18.68 12.55
N LEU A 11 -3.17 -18.76 12.42
CA LEU A 11 -3.83 -19.74 11.55
C LEU A 11 -3.56 -19.47 10.07
N PHE A 12 -3.51 -18.20 9.67
CA PHE A 12 -3.16 -17.83 8.32
C PHE A 12 -1.71 -18.20 8.00
N ARG A 13 -0.76 -17.88 8.89
CA ARG A 13 0.66 -18.27 8.72
C ARG A 13 0.82 -19.78 8.57
N LEU A 14 0.16 -20.55 9.45
CA LEU A 14 0.21 -22.01 9.40
C LEU A 14 -0.30 -22.56 8.06
N GLY A 15 -1.47 -22.07 7.60
CA GLY A 15 -2.04 -22.49 6.33
C GLY A 15 -1.19 -22.08 5.14
N LEU A 16 -0.67 -20.85 5.13
CA LEU A 16 0.20 -20.34 4.08
C LEU A 16 1.52 -21.12 4.01
N ARG A 17 2.14 -21.39 5.16
CA ARG A 17 3.35 -22.22 5.24
C ARG A 17 3.11 -23.59 4.63
N ALA A 18 2.10 -24.31 5.12
CA ALA A 18 1.78 -25.65 4.62
C ALA A 18 1.50 -25.64 3.10
N GLY A 19 0.75 -24.63 2.62
CA GLY A 19 0.44 -24.46 1.21
C GLY A 19 1.69 -24.21 0.36
N LEU A 20 2.60 -23.33 0.78
CA LEU A 20 3.83 -23.01 0.06
C LEU A 20 4.81 -24.18 0.07
N GLU A 21 4.97 -24.88 1.20
CA GLU A 21 5.82 -26.08 1.32
C GLU A 21 5.31 -27.22 0.42
N ALA A 22 3.99 -27.41 0.33
CA ALA A 22 3.38 -28.37 -0.60
C ALA A 22 3.67 -28.02 -2.08
N GLN A 23 3.92 -26.75 -2.38
CA GLN A 23 4.33 -26.28 -3.70
C GLN A 23 5.85 -26.32 -3.92
N GLY A 24 6.63 -26.86 -2.97
CA GLY A 24 8.08 -26.99 -3.06
C GLY A 24 8.87 -25.71 -2.76
N LEU A 25 8.26 -24.73 -2.08
CA LEU A 25 8.98 -23.59 -1.54
C LEU A 25 9.49 -23.94 -0.14
N ALA A 26 10.62 -23.36 0.27
CA ALA A 26 11.17 -23.53 1.61
C ALA A 26 10.79 -22.33 2.48
N VAL A 27 9.88 -22.50 3.42
CA VAL A 27 9.58 -21.47 4.41
C VAL A 27 10.66 -21.51 5.49
N VAL A 28 11.60 -20.56 5.41
CA VAL A 28 12.81 -20.55 6.27
C VAL A 28 12.60 -19.84 7.60
N ALA A 29 11.58 -18.99 7.70
CA ALA A 29 11.19 -18.32 8.93
C ALA A 29 9.75 -17.82 8.87
N GLU A 30 9.18 -17.65 10.06
CA GLU A 30 7.91 -16.98 10.32
C GLU A 30 8.13 -15.82 11.28
N ALA A 31 7.32 -14.77 11.18
CA ALA A 31 7.33 -13.61 12.07
C ALA A 31 5.91 -13.17 12.38
N GLU A 32 5.69 -12.62 13.58
CA GLU A 32 4.39 -12.15 14.04
C GLU A 32 4.26 -10.61 13.97
N ASN A 33 5.36 -9.94 13.71
CA ASN A 33 5.44 -8.48 13.60
C ASN A 33 6.60 -8.07 12.69
N GLY A 34 6.61 -6.79 12.31
CA GLY A 34 7.62 -6.26 11.39
C GLY A 34 9.05 -6.27 11.97
N GLN A 35 9.23 -6.15 13.30
CA GLN A 35 10.56 -6.17 13.89
C GLN A 35 11.19 -7.56 13.76
N GLU A 36 10.44 -8.60 14.09
CA GLU A 36 10.92 -9.99 13.90
C GLU A 36 11.19 -10.29 12.43
N ALA A 37 10.30 -9.83 11.54
CA ALA A 37 10.47 -10.00 10.09
C ALA A 37 11.77 -9.35 9.60
N LEU A 38 12.04 -8.13 10.04
CA LEU A 38 13.25 -7.39 9.71
C LEU A 38 14.51 -8.14 10.16
N ASP A 39 14.56 -8.54 11.43
CA ASP A 39 15.73 -9.20 12.02
C ASP A 39 16.00 -10.56 11.37
N LYS A 40 14.95 -11.37 11.18
CA LYS A 40 15.05 -12.69 10.53
C LYS A 40 15.41 -12.57 9.04
N ALA A 41 14.85 -11.58 8.32
CA ALA A 41 15.17 -11.39 6.91
C ALA A 41 16.63 -10.96 6.68
N LEU A 42 17.16 -10.09 7.52
CA LEU A 42 18.57 -9.65 7.44
C LEU A 42 19.54 -10.78 7.82
N ALA A 43 19.19 -11.61 8.79
CA ALA A 43 20.01 -12.74 9.22
C ALA A 43 20.00 -13.90 8.22
N LEU A 44 18.81 -14.28 7.73
CA LEU A 44 18.62 -15.47 6.90
C LEU A 44 18.74 -15.19 5.40
N LYS A 45 18.57 -13.95 4.98
CA LYS A 45 18.58 -13.50 3.58
C LYS A 45 17.74 -14.41 2.68
N PRO A 46 16.41 -14.53 2.94
CA PRO A 46 15.54 -15.32 2.08
C PRO A 46 15.46 -14.71 0.68
N ASP A 47 15.02 -15.50 -0.31
CA ASP A 47 14.80 -15.01 -1.67
C ASP A 47 13.60 -14.07 -1.74
N ALA A 48 12.58 -14.31 -0.88
CA ALA A 48 11.38 -13.50 -0.78
C ALA A 48 10.92 -13.33 0.67
N VAL A 49 10.39 -12.15 0.97
CA VAL A 49 9.69 -11.85 2.23
C VAL A 49 8.23 -11.51 1.88
N LEU A 50 7.31 -12.30 2.45
CA LEU A 50 5.87 -12.05 2.37
C LEU A 50 5.46 -11.29 3.63
N LEU A 51 4.97 -10.07 3.48
CA LEU A 51 4.61 -9.18 4.58
C LEU A 51 3.12 -8.91 4.60
N ASP A 52 2.48 -9.06 5.75
CA ASP A 52 1.20 -8.38 5.96
C ASP A 52 1.43 -6.87 6.14
N LEU A 53 0.47 -6.08 5.70
CA LEU A 53 0.51 -4.62 5.88
C LEU A 53 0.37 -4.23 7.34
N ARG A 54 -0.59 -4.85 8.04
CA ARG A 54 -0.94 -4.50 9.41
C ARG A 54 -0.45 -5.57 10.37
N MET A 55 0.52 -5.21 11.18
CA MET A 55 1.06 -6.04 12.24
C MET A 55 1.27 -5.18 13.49
N PRO A 56 1.21 -5.75 14.71
CA PRO A 56 1.45 -5.01 15.94
C PRO A 56 2.88 -4.49 16.01
N GLY A 57 3.05 -3.32 16.62
CA GLY A 57 4.35 -2.67 16.77
C GLY A 57 4.86 -2.07 15.45
N MET A 58 5.74 -2.77 14.75
CA MET A 58 6.21 -2.35 13.42
C MET A 58 5.32 -2.94 12.34
N ASP A 59 4.66 -2.09 11.56
CA ASP A 59 3.85 -2.48 10.41
C ASP A 59 4.69 -2.96 9.22
N GLY A 60 4.02 -3.55 8.22
CA GLY A 60 4.69 -4.09 7.03
C GLY A 60 5.36 -3.01 6.17
N LEU A 61 4.76 -1.83 6.03
CA LEU A 61 5.34 -0.73 5.24
C LEU A 61 6.65 -0.22 5.84
N THR A 62 6.66 -0.03 7.15
CA THR A 62 7.86 0.36 7.89
C THR A 62 8.93 -0.72 7.82
N CYS A 63 8.54 -2.00 7.93
CA CYS A 63 9.44 -3.13 7.76
C CYS A 63 10.08 -3.16 6.37
N ALA A 64 9.28 -3.01 5.30
CA ALA A 64 9.77 -2.99 3.92
C ALA A 64 10.79 -1.87 3.68
N ARG A 65 10.48 -0.64 4.12
CA ARG A 65 11.42 0.50 4.05
C ARG A 65 12.75 0.20 4.72
N LYS A 66 12.71 -0.28 5.98
CA LYS A 66 13.92 -0.62 6.75
C LYS A 66 14.71 -1.77 6.13
N LEU A 67 14.06 -2.75 5.53
CA LEU A 67 14.73 -3.81 4.77
C LEU A 67 15.54 -3.22 3.61
N ARG A 68 14.93 -2.34 2.81
CA ARG A 68 15.61 -1.66 1.70
C ARG A 68 16.76 -0.76 2.16
N GLU A 69 16.53 0.04 3.20
CA GLU A 69 17.56 0.91 3.81
C GLU A 69 18.77 0.11 4.30
N ARG A 70 18.53 -1.10 4.84
CA ARG A 70 19.61 -2.00 5.29
C ARG A 70 20.17 -2.91 4.21
N GLY A 71 19.84 -2.66 2.94
CA GLY A 71 20.44 -3.31 1.79
C GLY A 71 19.87 -4.70 1.46
N TYR A 72 18.68 -5.08 1.98
CA TYR A 72 18.02 -6.31 1.55
C TYR A 72 17.64 -6.23 0.08
N ARG A 73 18.08 -7.22 -0.71
CA ARG A 73 17.90 -7.27 -2.17
C ARG A 73 16.92 -8.32 -2.64
N GLY A 74 16.45 -9.20 -1.75
CA GLY A 74 15.43 -10.19 -2.07
C GLY A 74 14.08 -9.52 -2.38
N LEU A 75 13.16 -10.31 -2.88
CA LEU A 75 11.79 -9.87 -3.21
C LEU A 75 11.05 -9.49 -1.92
N ILE A 76 10.36 -8.37 -1.94
CA ILE A 76 9.41 -7.96 -0.91
C ILE A 76 8.02 -7.94 -1.53
N ALA A 77 7.12 -8.81 -1.06
CA ALA A 77 5.74 -8.86 -1.50
C ALA A 77 4.79 -8.65 -0.33
N PHE A 78 3.86 -7.73 -0.48
CA PHE A 78 2.75 -7.63 0.47
C PHE A 78 1.70 -8.69 0.18
N LEU A 79 1.17 -9.28 1.24
CA LEU A 79 0.08 -10.25 1.20
C LEU A 79 -0.99 -9.79 2.18
N THR A 80 -2.10 -9.27 1.67
CA THR A 80 -3.09 -8.55 2.48
C THR A 80 -4.51 -8.73 1.96
N THR A 81 -5.48 -8.48 2.82
CA THR A 81 -6.90 -8.39 2.45
C THR A 81 -7.29 -7.03 1.88
N TYR A 82 -6.44 -6.01 2.04
CA TYR A 82 -6.70 -4.64 1.62
C TYR A 82 -6.16 -4.40 0.20
N GLN A 83 -6.98 -3.85 -0.69
CA GLN A 83 -6.60 -3.54 -2.09
C GLN A 83 -6.89 -2.07 -2.44
N GLU A 84 -6.73 -1.18 -1.49
CA GLU A 84 -6.93 0.25 -1.72
C GLU A 84 -5.78 0.84 -2.56
N PRO A 85 -6.06 1.67 -3.58
CA PRO A 85 -5.02 2.28 -4.42
C PRO A 85 -3.95 3.06 -3.64
N ALA A 86 -4.34 3.71 -2.55
CA ALA A 86 -3.41 4.41 -1.67
C ALA A 86 -2.37 3.46 -1.05
N LEU A 87 -2.80 2.30 -0.58
CA LEU A 87 -1.91 1.28 0.01
C LEU A 87 -0.97 0.67 -1.05
N LEU A 88 -1.44 0.50 -2.28
CA LEU A 88 -0.58 0.07 -3.39
C LEU A 88 0.53 1.08 -3.67
N LYS A 89 0.21 2.38 -3.67
CA LYS A 89 1.21 3.44 -3.83
C LYS A 89 2.21 3.45 -2.68
N GLU A 90 1.74 3.37 -1.44
CA GLU A 90 2.61 3.32 -0.26
C GLU A 90 3.53 2.08 -0.27
N ALA A 91 3.00 0.92 -0.68
CA ALA A 91 3.76 -0.30 -0.83
C ALA A 91 4.89 -0.14 -1.86
N ALA A 92 4.59 0.43 -3.02
CA ALA A 92 5.58 0.71 -4.05
C ALA A 92 6.66 1.69 -3.57
N LEU A 93 6.27 2.77 -2.87
CA LEU A 93 7.18 3.74 -2.27
C LEU A 93 8.03 3.14 -1.13
N ALA A 94 7.49 2.15 -0.42
CA ALA A 94 8.24 1.39 0.59
C ALA A 94 9.27 0.41 -0.01
N GLY A 95 9.31 0.28 -1.34
CA GLY A 95 10.24 -0.58 -2.05
C GLY A 95 9.77 -2.02 -2.20
N ALA A 96 8.46 -2.27 -2.15
CA ALA A 96 7.89 -3.58 -2.46
C ALA A 96 7.97 -3.87 -3.97
N ASP A 97 8.16 -5.15 -4.30
CA ASP A 97 8.20 -5.63 -5.68
C ASP A 97 6.83 -6.16 -6.14
N ALA A 98 5.98 -6.56 -5.17
CA ALA A 98 4.67 -7.10 -5.45
C ALA A 98 3.65 -6.81 -4.33
N TYR A 99 2.37 -6.93 -4.69
CA TYR A 99 1.24 -6.76 -3.80
C TYR A 99 0.15 -7.77 -4.18
N PHE A 100 -0.19 -8.67 -3.26
CA PHE A 100 -1.09 -9.78 -3.50
C PHE A 100 -2.23 -9.82 -2.50
N SER A 101 -3.37 -10.37 -2.93
CA SER A 101 -4.48 -10.68 -2.02
C SER A 101 -4.17 -11.94 -1.20
N LYS A 102 -4.57 -11.93 0.08
CA LYS A 102 -4.56 -13.13 0.94
C LYS A 102 -5.54 -14.22 0.47
N GLU A 103 -6.41 -13.90 -0.49
CA GLU A 103 -7.35 -14.86 -1.09
C GLU A 103 -6.72 -15.75 -2.17
N LEU A 104 -5.48 -15.43 -2.59
CA LEU A 104 -4.79 -16.25 -3.58
C LEU A 104 -4.51 -17.65 -3.03
N SER A 105 -4.73 -18.66 -3.86
CA SER A 105 -4.30 -20.01 -3.55
C SER A 105 -2.77 -20.13 -3.54
N ALA A 106 -2.23 -21.07 -2.78
CA ALA A 106 -0.78 -21.27 -2.72
C ALA A 106 -0.11 -21.56 -4.09
N PRO A 107 -0.72 -22.36 -5.01
CA PRO A 107 -0.19 -22.51 -6.36
C PRO A 107 -0.15 -21.21 -7.14
N GLU A 108 -1.20 -20.38 -7.03
CA GLU A 108 -1.27 -19.09 -7.70
C GLU A 108 -0.23 -18.12 -7.15
N LEU A 109 -0.12 -18.03 -5.82
CA LEU A 109 0.88 -17.18 -5.16
C LEU A 109 2.29 -17.58 -5.59
N LYS A 110 2.62 -18.89 -5.60
CA LYS A 110 3.91 -19.38 -6.11
C LYS A 110 4.16 -18.92 -7.55
N ARG A 111 3.17 -19.10 -8.43
CA ARG A 111 3.28 -18.71 -9.84
C ARG A 111 3.60 -17.22 -9.98
N ARG A 112 2.88 -16.38 -9.27
CA ARG A 112 3.08 -14.93 -9.31
C ARG A 112 4.41 -14.49 -8.70
N LEU A 113 4.83 -15.08 -7.59
CA LEU A 113 6.15 -14.83 -7.00
C LEU A 113 7.29 -15.15 -7.99
N LEU A 114 7.19 -16.27 -8.73
CA LEU A 114 8.19 -16.62 -9.75
C LEU A 114 8.21 -15.62 -10.89
N ARG A 115 7.04 -15.14 -11.36
CA ARG A 115 6.96 -14.12 -12.40
C ARG A 115 7.56 -12.79 -11.96
N VAL A 116 7.34 -12.39 -10.70
CA VAL A 116 7.99 -11.20 -10.14
C VAL A 116 9.50 -11.36 -10.09
N MET A 117 10.00 -12.52 -9.66
CA MET A 117 11.45 -12.80 -9.64
C MET A 117 12.08 -12.78 -11.04
N GLN A 118 11.34 -13.21 -12.05
CA GLN A 118 11.77 -13.19 -13.46
C GLN A 118 11.65 -11.81 -14.11
N GLY A 119 11.06 -10.84 -13.39
CA GLY A 119 10.83 -9.49 -13.89
C GLY A 119 9.64 -9.37 -14.87
N GLU A 120 8.84 -10.42 -14.99
CA GLU A 120 7.65 -10.47 -15.85
C GLU A 120 6.44 -9.76 -15.21
N GLU A 121 6.44 -9.64 -13.90
CA GLU A 121 5.42 -8.94 -13.12
C GLU A 121 6.12 -8.00 -12.15
N ARG A 122 5.62 -6.78 -12.01
CA ARG A 122 6.11 -5.79 -11.06
C ARG A 122 4.96 -5.01 -10.47
N LEU A 123 5.10 -4.60 -9.22
CA LEU A 123 4.21 -3.63 -8.61
C LEU A 123 4.46 -2.27 -9.26
N ALA A 124 3.49 -1.83 -10.07
CA ALA A 124 3.45 -0.45 -10.51
C ALA A 124 2.56 0.32 -9.52
N PRO A 125 3.01 1.48 -9.00
CA PRO A 125 2.12 2.33 -8.25
C PRO A 125 0.93 2.69 -9.13
N PRO A 126 -0.31 2.67 -8.61
CA PRO A 126 -1.46 3.12 -9.37
C PRO A 126 -1.23 4.58 -9.80
N ASP A 127 -1.73 4.92 -10.97
CA ASP A 127 -1.72 6.30 -11.48
C ASP A 127 -2.70 7.14 -10.63
N LEU A 128 -2.22 7.59 -9.46
CA LEU A 128 -3.00 8.42 -8.56
C LEU A 128 -2.91 9.87 -9.03
N PRO A 129 -4.04 10.61 -9.05
CA PRO A 129 -4.02 12.01 -9.42
C PRO A 129 -3.07 12.79 -8.50
N SER A 130 -2.23 13.62 -9.08
CA SER A 130 -1.36 14.53 -8.32
C SER A 130 -2.15 15.80 -7.99
N LEU A 131 -2.45 16.00 -6.72
CA LEU A 131 -3.03 17.24 -6.24
C LEU A 131 -1.95 18.28 -6.00
N THR A 132 -2.22 19.52 -6.38
CA THR A 132 -1.37 20.65 -6.01
C THR A 132 -1.58 20.99 -4.52
N PRO A 133 -0.64 21.68 -3.85
CA PRO A 133 -0.84 22.11 -2.45
C PRO A 133 -2.14 22.90 -2.24
N ARG A 134 -2.56 23.69 -3.23
CA ARG A 134 -3.82 24.42 -3.16
C ARG A 134 -5.06 23.54 -3.30
N GLU A 135 -5.01 22.54 -4.14
CA GLU A 135 -6.09 21.54 -4.25
C GLU A 135 -6.21 20.69 -2.99
N GLU A 136 -5.09 20.35 -2.31
CA GLU A 136 -5.10 19.68 -1.02
C GLU A 136 -5.72 20.55 0.08
N GLU A 137 -5.38 21.84 0.15
CA GLU A 137 -5.99 22.79 1.08
C GLU A 137 -7.50 22.93 0.83
N VAL A 138 -7.91 23.07 -0.43
CA VAL A 138 -9.33 23.14 -0.83
C VAL A 138 -10.07 21.84 -0.46
N LEU A 139 -9.45 20.67 -0.71
CA LEU A 139 -10.03 19.38 -0.36
C LEU A 139 -10.21 19.24 1.16
N ALA A 140 -9.25 19.67 1.96
CA ALA A 140 -9.35 19.64 3.42
C ALA A 140 -10.50 20.51 3.94
N LEU A 141 -10.67 21.71 3.41
CA LEU A 141 -11.79 22.60 3.76
C LEU A 141 -13.14 22.08 3.24
N LEU A 142 -13.14 21.44 2.07
CA LEU A 142 -14.30 20.75 1.53
C LEU A 142 -14.76 19.63 2.47
N ALA A 143 -13.83 18.84 2.99
CA ALA A 143 -14.10 17.75 3.93
C ALA A 143 -14.68 18.25 5.27
N GLN A 144 -14.30 19.47 5.70
CA GLN A 144 -14.85 20.13 6.89
C GLN A 144 -16.27 20.69 6.69
N GLY A 145 -16.81 20.65 5.50
CA GLY A 145 -18.15 21.09 5.24
C GLY A 145 -18.27 22.57 4.82
N LEU A 146 -17.17 23.29 4.58
CA LEU A 146 -17.18 24.70 4.24
C LEU A 146 -17.82 24.97 2.88
N SER A 147 -18.52 26.10 2.76
CA SER A 147 -19.00 26.65 1.49
C SER A 147 -17.86 27.35 0.72
N VAL A 148 -18.07 27.59 -0.56
CA VAL A 148 -17.09 28.31 -1.41
C VAL A 148 -16.69 29.68 -0.82
N LYS A 149 -17.65 30.41 -0.23
CA LYS A 149 -17.38 31.71 0.40
C LYS A 149 -16.50 31.58 1.65
N GLU A 150 -16.76 30.57 2.47
CA GLU A 150 -15.97 30.28 3.67
C GLU A 150 -14.57 29.81 3.32
N MET A 151 -14.44 28.92 2.30
CA MET A 151 -13.13 28.51 1.79
C MET A 151 -12.33 29.70 1.23
N ALA A 152 -12.97 30.57 0.46
CA ALA A 152 -12.35 31.80 -0.07
C ALA A 152 -11.81 32.68 1.04
N LYS A 153 -12.58 32.88 2.11
CA LYS A 153 -12.16 33.65 3.29
C LYS A 153 -11.00 32.97 4.00
N ALA A 154 -11.05 31.66 4.20
CA ALA A 154 -10.02 30.90 4.89
C ALA A 154 -8.68 30.90 4.12
N LEU A 155 -8.72 30.86 2.80
CA LEU A 155 -7.54 30.80 1.93
C LEU A 155 -7.03 32.17 1.48
N GLY A 156 -7.76 33.25 1.77
CA GLY A 156 -7.43 34.61 1.28
C GLY A 156 -7.58 34.74 -0.24
N LEU A 157 -8.53 34.02 -0.85
CA LEU A 157 -8.77 33.98 -2.28
C LEU A 157 -10.14 34.57 -2.64
N SER A 158 -10.37 34.82 -3.93
CA SER A 158 -11.70 35.13 -4.45
C SER A 158 -12.57 33.86 -4.51
N PRO A 159 -13.92 33.96 -4.38
CA PRO A 159 -14.80 32.82 -4.56
C PRO A 159 -14.66 32.14 -5.91
N ASP A 160 -14.36 32.90 -6.97
CA ASP A 160 -14.19 32.33 -8.32
C ASP A 160 -12.89 31.53 -8.42
N THR A 161 -11.79 32.01 -7.82
CA THR A 161 -10.54 31.23 -7.73
C THR A 161 -10.74 29.90 -6.99
N VAL A 162 -11.56 29.89 -5.92
CA VAL A 162 -11.88 28.64 -5.21
C VAL A 162 -12.70 27.71 -6.08
N LYS A 163 -13.64 28.21 -6.88
CA LYS A 163 -14.39 27.39 -7.85
C LYS A 163 -13.47 26.74 -8.87
N ASP A 164 -12.52 27.50 -9.42
CA ASP A 164 -11.53 26.98 -10.38
C ASP A 164 -10.71 25.82 -9.75
N HIS A 165 -10.28 25.98 -8.49
CA HIS A 165 -9.60 24.90 -7.78
C HIS A 165 -10.50 23.69 -7.54
N LEU A 166 -11.78 23.88 -7.23
CA LEU A 166 -12.76 22.80 -7.06
C LEU A 166 -13.02 22.06 -8.38
N GLU A 167 -13.15 22.77 -9.50
CA GLU A 167 -13.34 22.17 -10.82
C GLU A 167 -12.12 21.31 -11.20
N ASN A 168 -10.91 21.83 -11.00
CA ASN A 168 -9.68 21.07 -11.22
C ASN A 168 -9.58 19.85 -10.30
N LEU A 169 -9.91 20.01 -9.03
CA LEU A 169 -9.94 18.93 -8.05
C LEU A 169 -10.94 17.84 -8.46
N TYR A 170 -12.16 18.21 -8.85
CA TYR A 170 -13.18 17.26 -9.29
C TYR A 170 -12.77 16.54 -10.57
N ALA A 171 -12.17 17.25 -11.52
CA ALA A 171 -11.65 16.65 -12.74
C ALA A 171 -10.55 15.62 -12.44
N LYS A 172 -9.60 15.95 -11.57
CA LYS A 172 -8.50 15.05 -11.17
C LYS A 172 -9.00 13.83 -10.40
N LEU A 173 -10.01 13.99 -9.56
CA LEU A 173 -10.63 12.89 -8.81
C LEU A 173 -11.68 12.13 -9.64
N GLU A 174 -11.95 12.56 -10.88
CA GLU A 174 -13.03 12.03 -11.72
C GLU A 174 -14.40 12.04 -11.00
N ALA A 175 -14.66 13.10 -10.25
CA ALA A 175 -15.86 13.28 -9.45
C ALA A 175 -16.78 14.32 -10.10
N ARG A 176 -18.10 14.12 -9.99
CA ARG A 176 -19.13 15.00 -10.55
C ARG A 176 -19.69 15.99 -9.54
N ASN A 177 -19.49 15.72 -8.28
CA ASN A 177 -20.03 16.51 -7.18
C ASN A 177 -19.19 16.33 -5.92
N ARG A 178 -19.51 17.14 -4.88
CA ARG A 178 -18.84 17.12 -3.58
C ARG A 178 -18.80 15.74 -2.93
N VAL A 179 -19.91 15.02 -2.95
CA VAL A 179 -20.02 13.72 -2.27
C VAL A 179 -19.08 12.72 -2.92
N GLU A 180 -19.15 12.58 -4.24
CA GLU A 180 -18.25 11.72 -5.01
C GLU A 180 -16.78 12.12 -4.82
N ALA A 181 -16.47 13.41 -4.79
CA ALA A 181 -15.10 13.89 -4.58
C ALA A 181 -14.55 13.47 -3.22
N LEU A 182 -15.34 13.58 -2.16
CA LEU A 182 -14.94 13.17 -0.82
C LEU A 182 -14.79 11.64 -0.70
N GLU A 183 -15.69 10.87 -1.31
CA GLU A 183 -15.60 9.40 -1.33
C GLU A 183 -14.34 8.95 -2.09
N LYS A 184 -14.09 9.49 -3.27
CA LYS A 184 -12.90 9.17 -4.06
C LYS A 184 -11.63 9.62 -3.38
N ALA A 185 -11.62 10.81 -2.77
CA ALA A 185 -10.47 11.29 -2.04
C ALA A 185 -10.11 10.39 -0.85
N ARG A 186 -11.11 9.83 -0.15
CA ARG A 186 -10.87 8.83 0.91
C ARG A 186 -10.33 7.51 0.33
N SER A 187 -10.97 6.97 -0.71
CA SER A 187 -10.52 5.72 -1.34
C SER A 187 -9.10 5.81 -1.92
N LEU A 188 -8.69 6.99 -2.36
CA LEU A 188 -7.36 7.28 -2.88
C LEU A 188 -6.34 7.69 -1.79
N GLY A 189 -6.79 7.81 -0.52
CA GLY A 189 -5.94 8.14 0.62
C GLY A 189 -5.55 9.61 0.77
N PHE A 190 -6.24 10.53 0.08
CA PHE A 190 -6.07 11.98 0.28
C PHE A 190 -6.78 12.52 1.53
N LEU A 191 -7.76 11.78 2.05
CA LEU A 191 -8.50 12.07 3.28
C LEU A 191 -8.52 10.82 4.18
N GLN A 192 -8.47 11.08 5.48
CA GLN A 192 -8.68 10.04 6.52
C GLN A 192 -10.18 9.82 6.79
#